data_e6d245584d06e1a0d410495f8046f246
#
_entry.id   e6d245584d06e1a0d410495f8046f246
#
_cell.length_a   1.000
_cell.length_b   1.000
_cell.length_c   1.000
_cell.angle_alpha   90.00
_cell.angle_beta   90.00
_cell.angle_gamma   90.00
#
_symmetry.space_group_name_H-M   'P 1'
#
loop_
_entity.id
_entity.type
_entity.pdbx_description
1 polymer ?
#
loop_
_entity_poly.entity_id
_entity_poly.type
_entity_poly.pdbx_seq_one_letter_code
_entity_poly.pdbx_strand_id
1 'polypeptide(L)'
;VALARRCRTAHAAAFQSAGEAHGVSPGLLAAVIFVESGCGRNTGKSLILPRLARLAMANEPENVERNVAWRSDPETARRVRARAQYLWDTFYPEVRAVFDAADRMDVDPLEIRGSESGAFGFPQFLPASYMKHGEDGDGDGRVSLYDMADAAASCACFLAAAGWKPGL
;
A
#
# COMPACT_ATOMS: atom_id res chain seq x y z
N VAL A 1 -4.78 -22.09 4.70
CA VAL A 1 -5.35 -22.62 3.43
C VAL A 1 -6.86 -22.45 3.41
N ALA A 2 -7.64 -22.85 4.43
CA ALA A 2 -9.11 -22.75 4.41
C ALA A 2 -9.63 -21.30 4.26
N LEU A 3 -9.02 -20.34 4.94
CA LEU A 3 -9.44 -18.93 4.90
C LEU A 3 -9.14 -18.26 3.54
N ALA A 4 -8.00 -18.58 2.92
CA ALA A 4 -7.67 -18.07 1.58
C ALA A 4 -8.63 -18.63 0.52
N ARG A 5 -9.03 -19.90 0.63
CA ARG A 5 -10.06 -20.49 -0.25
C ARG A 5 -11.42 -19.80 -0.06
N ARG A 6 -11.82 -19.50 1.17
CA ARG A 6 -13.06 -18.76 1.45
C ARG A 6 -13.03 -17.36 0.84
N CYS A 7 -11.91 -16.64 0.97
CA CYS A 7 -11.73 -15.33 0.33
C CYS A 7 -11.96 -15.42 -1.17
N ARG A 8 -11.25 -16.32 -1.85
CA ARG A 8 -11.38 -16.52 -3.29
C ARG A 8 -12.81 -16.87 -3.72
N THR A 9 -13.50 -17.74 -2.97
CA THR A 9 -14.86 -18.15 -3.31
C THR A 9 -15.87 -17.04 -3.07
N ALA A 10 -15.73 -16.30 -1.94
CA ALA A 10 -16.66 -15.22 -1.59
C ALA A 10 -16.61 -14.03 -2.58
N HIS A 11 -15.44 -13.80 -3.21
CA HIS A 11 -15.22 -12.67 -4.12
C HIS A 11 -14.80 -13.15 -5.52
N ALA A 12 -15.29 -14.32 -5.94
CA ALA A 12 -14.87 -14.96 -7.18
C ALA A 12 -15.10 -14.07 -8.41
N ALA A 13 -16.23 -13.36 -8.48
CA ALA A 13 -16.54 -12.47 -9.60
C ALA A 13 -15.54 -11.31 -9.73
N ALA A 14 -15.21 -10.64 -8.62
CA ALA A 14 -14.22 -9.55 -8.60
C ALA A 14 -12.85 -10.03 -9.07
N PHE A 15 -12.36 -11.15 -8.55
CA PHE A 15 -11.07 -11.71 -8.96
C PHE A 15 -11.07 -12.20 -10.40
N GLN A 16 -12.19 -12.73 -10.89
CA GLN A 16 -12.30 -13.17 -12.28
C GLN A 16 -12.26 -11.98 -13.24
N SER A 17 -13.09 -10.96 -13.00
CA SER A 17 -13.15 -9.74 -13.80
C SER A 17 -11.79 -9.04 -13.87
N ALA A 18 -11.16 -8.79 -12.73
CA ALA A 18 -9.84 -8.18 -12.64
C ALA A 18 -8.76 -9.02 -13.35
N GLY A 19 -8.83 -10.33 -13.19
CA GLY A 19 -7.90 -11.26 -13.83
C GLY A 19 -8.01 -11.27 -15.34
N GLU A 20 -9.23 -11.23 -15.88
CA GLU A 20 -9.49 -11.17 -17.33
C GLU A 20 -9.01 -9.85 -17.94
N ALA A 21 -9.26 -8.73 -17.24
CA ALA A 21 -8.86 -7.39 -17.70
C ALA A 21 -7.34 -7.24 -17.82
N HIS A 22 -6.57 -7.83 -16.94
CA HIS A 22 -5.10 -7.63 -16.84
C HIS A 22 -4.26 -8.88 -17.14
N GLY A 23 -4.88 -9.99 -17.47
CA GLY A 23 -4.16 -11.25 -17.71
C GLY A 23 -3.52 -11.84 -16.47
N VAL A 24 -4.04 -11.56 -15.28
CA VAL A 24 -3.54 -12.04 -13.99
C VAL A 24 -4.42 -13.17 -13.47
N SER A 25 -3.80 -14.23 -12.92
CA SER A 25 -4.57 -15.35 -12.37
C SER A 25 -5.47 -14.88 -11.21
N PRO A 26 -6.79 -15.17 -11.23
CA PRO A 26 -7.69 -14.89 -10.11
C PRO A 26 -7.24 -15.51 -8.78
N GLY A 27 -6.57 -16.67 -8.86
CA GLY A 27 -5.98 -17.33 -7.69
C GLY A 27 -4.81 -16.56 -7.09
N LEU A 28 -3.98 -15.92 -7.92
CA LEU A 28 -2.91 -15.07 -7.47
C LEU A 28 -3.44 -13.80 -6.80
N LEU A 29 -4.42 -13.12 -7.41
CA LEU A 29 -5.04 -11.92 -6.83
C LEU A 29 -5.62 -12.21 -5.45
N ALA A 30 -6.38 -13.30 -5.33
CA ALA A 30 -6.92 -13.74 -4.05
C ALA A 30 -5.82 -14.05 -3.02
N ALA A 31 -4.70 -14.64 -3.45
CA ALA A 31 -3.58 -14.96 -2.57
C ALA A 31 -2.87 -13.68 -2.09
N VAL A 32 -2.60 -12.72 -2.98
CA VAL A 32 -1.98 -11.44 -2.62
C VAL A 32 -2.86 -10.69 -1.62
N ILE A 33 -4.12 -10.44 -1.93
CA ILE A 33 -5.05 -9.73 -1.03
C ILE A 33 -5.22 -10.47 0.30
N PHE A 34 -5.19 -11.80 0.28
CA PHE A 34 -5.24 -12.57 1.53
C PHE A 34 -3.97 -12.41 2.37
N VAL A 35 -2.79 -12.41 1.76
CA VAL A 35 -1.51 -12.22 2.48
C VAL A 35 -1.43 -10.81 3.06
N GLU A 36 -1.82 -9.80 2.28
CA GLU A 36 -1.70 -8.39 2.66
C GLU A 36 -2.68 -8.00 3.79
N SER A 37 -3.93 -8.41 3.70
CA SER A 37 -4.95 -7.92 4.64
C SER A 37 -5.85 -9.01 5.25
N GLY A 38 -5.55 -10.29 5.01
CA GLY A 38 -6.44 -11.37 5.41
C GLY A 38 -7.81 -11.29 4.72
N CYS A 39 -7.86 -10.83 3.45
CA CYS A 39 -9.10 -10.56 2.75
C CYS A 39 -9.92 -9.41 3.38
N GLY A 40 -9.26 -8.31 3.65
CA GLY A 40 -9.86 -7.09 4.23
C GLY A 40 -10.10 -7.11 5.74
N ARG A 41 -9.74 -8.21 6.43
CA ARG A 41 -9.93 -8.32 7.89
C ARG A 41 -8.96 -7.47 8.69
N ASN A 42 -7.81 -7.18 8.13
CA ASN A 42 -6.76 -6.39 8.78
C ASN A 42 -6.12 -5.43 7.75
N THR A 43 -6.70 -4.28 7.61
CA THR A 43 -6.20 -3.19 6.72
C THR A 43 -5.34 -2.17 7.48
N GLY A 44 -5.06 -2.41 8.76
CA GLY A 44 -4.42 -1.45 9.65
C GLY A 44 -5.41 -0.49 10.33
N LYS A 45 -4.96 0.11 11.42
CA LYS A 45 -5.79 1.02 12.24
C LYS A 45 -5.14 2.39 12.45
N SER A 46 -3.90 2.55 12.01
CA SER A 46 -3.15 3.80 12.15
C SER A 46 -3.59 4.83 11.13
N LEU A 47 -3.63 6.09 11.52
CA LEU A 47 -3.78 7.21 10.59
C LEU A 47 -2.51 7.29 9.72
N ILE A 48 -2.64 7.14 8.40
CA ILE A 48 -1.46 6.98 7.53
C ILE A 48 -0.67 8.29 7.36
N LEU A 49 -1.33 9.44 7.31
CA LEU A 49 -0.63 10.71 7.10
C LEU A 49 0.38 11.01 8.22
N PRO A 50 0.05 10.94 9.52
CA PRO A 50 1.05 11.12 10.58
C PRO A 50 2.16 10.07 10.56
N ARG A 51 1.87 8.82 10.13
CA ARG A 51 2.87 7.76 10.02
C ARG A 51 3.88 8.04 8.91
N LEU A 52 3.38 8.38 7.74
CA LEU A 52 4.22 8.74 6.59
C LEU A 52 5.05 9.99 6.86
N ALA A 53 4.44 11.03 7.44
CA ALA A 53 5.14 12.24 7.82
C ALA A 53 6.29 11.94 8.80
N ARG A 54 6.06 11.12 9.83
CA ARG A 54 7.10 10.70 10.78
C ARG A 54 8.26 9.95 10.08
N LEU A 55 7.96 9.09 9.13
CA LEU A 55 8.98 8.36 8.37
C LEU A 55 9.76 9.30 7.43
N ALA A 56 9.06 10.21 6.77
CA ALA A 56 9.66 11.23 5.93
C ALA A 56 10.57 12.19 6.71
N MET A 57 10.24 12.51 7.95
CA MET A 57 11.05 13.39 8.82
C MET A 57 12.27 12.70 9.45
N ALA A 58 12.53 11.42 9.15
CA ALA A 58 13.65 10.69 9.74
C ALA A 58 15.01 11.31 9.40
N ASN A 59 15.14 12.01 8.27
CA ASN A 59 16.37 12.67 7.81
C ASN A 59 16.54 14.11 8.31
N GLU A 60 15.58 14.66 9.05
CA GLU A 60 15.74 15.97 9.67
C GLU A 60 16.95 15.96 10.62
N PRO A 61 17.82 17.02 10.60
CA PRO A 61 19.05 17.04 11.36
C PRO A 61 18.90 16.67 12.83
N GLU A 62 17.91 17.23 13.49
CA GLU A 62 17.64 16.94 14.92
C GLU A 62 17.27 15.47 15.16
N ASN A 63 16.51 14.84 14.26
CA ASN A 63 16.15 13.43 14.35
C ASN A 63 17.36 12.53 14.11
N VAL A 64 18.19 12.87 13.14
CA VAL A 64 19.44 12.14 12.84
C VAL A 64 20.39 12.24 14.03
N GLU A 65 20.65 13.45 14.54
CA GLU A 65 21.54 13.67 15.67
C GLU A 65 21.07 12.93 16.92
N ARG A 66 19.78 13.00 17.27
CA ARG A 66 19.19 12.25 18.39
C ARG A 66 19.41 10.75 18.27
N ASN A 67 19.31 10.21 17.04
CA ASN A 67 19.48 8.79 16.80
C ASN A 67 20.95 8.35 16.75
N VAL A 68 21.90 9.27 16.55
CA VAL A 68 23.33 9.00 16.48
C VAL A 68 24.06 9.31 17.78
N ALA A 69 23.62 10.29 18.56
CA ALA A 69 24.32 10.86 19.70
C ALA A 69 24.80 9.84 20.78
N TRP A 70 24.06 8.76 20.96
CA TRP A 70 24.39 7.71 21.94
C TRP A 70 25.14 6.51 21.32
N ARG A 71 25.54 6.60 20.05
CA ARG A 71 26.26 5.54 19.33
C ARG A 71 27.74 5.91 19.22
N SER A 72 28.60 5.15 19.87
CA SER A 72 30.04 5.37 19.87
C SER A 72 30.73 4.81 18.62
N ASP A 73 30.08 3.88 17.91
CA ASP A 73 30.63 3.23 16.73
C ASP A 73 30.31 4.04 15.46
N PRO A 74 31.35 4.52 14.72
CA PRO A 74 31.17 5.31 13.50
C PRO A 74 30.41 4.58 12.39
N GLU A 75 30.57 3.26 12.27
CA GLU A 75 29.88 2.45 11.25
C GLU A 75 28.38 2.41 11.53
N THR A 76 27.99 2.22 12.77
CA THR A 76 26.58 2.26 13.18
C THR A 76 25.98 3.66 12.95
N ALA A 77 26.72 4.73 13.25
CA ALA A 77 26.29 6.10 12.96
C ALA A 77 26.08 6.33 11.46
N ARG A 78 26.95 5.80 10.60
CA ARG A 78 26.82 5.85 9.14
C ARG A 78 25.55 5.13 8.67
N ARG A 79 25.27 3.94 9.19
CA ARG A 79 24.06 3.16 8.86
C ARG A 79 22.78 3.88 9.27
N VAL A 80 22.77 4.54 10.42
CA VAL A 80 21.62 5.35 10.86
C VAL A 80 21.35 6.48 9.88
N ARG A 81 22.38 7.23 9.47
CA ARG A 81 22.24 8.30 8.48
C ARG A 81 21.75 7.78 7.13
N ALA A 82 22.33 6.69 6.63
CA ALA A 82 21.90 6.08 5.38
C ALA A 82 20.44 5.59 5.45
N ARG A 83 20.02 5.02 6.60
CA ARG A 83 18.63 4.63 6.80
C ARG A 83 17.69 5.82 6.86
N ALA A 84 18.09 6.91 7.51
CA ALA A 84 17.31 8.14 7.59
C ALA A 84 17.09 8.74 6.19
N GLN A 85 18.14 8.79 5.37
CA GLN A 85 18.03 9.22 3.97
C GLN A 85 17.09 8.33 3.16
N TYR A 86 17.25 7.00 3.25
CA TYR A 86 16.35 6.06 2.59
C TYR A 86 14.88 6.27 2.98
N LEU A 87 14.60 6.54 4.26
CA LEU A 87 13.24 6.80 4.73
C LEU A 87 12.68 8.09 4.14
N TRP A 88 13.49 9.15 4.11
CA TRP A 88 13.12 10.39 3.43
C TRP A 88 12.78 10.14 1.95
N ASP A 89 13.70 9.56 1.20
CA ASP A 89 13.57 9.34 -0.24
C ASP A 89 12.33 8.48 -0.56
N THR A 90 12.02 7.52 0.31
CA THR A 90 10.89 6.61 0.13
C THR A 90 9.56 7.23 0.54
N PHE A 91 9.51 7.92 1.69
CA PHE A 91 8.23 8.29 2.30
C PHE A 91 7.84 9.76 2.12
N TYR A 92 8.75 10.65 1.75
CA TYR A 92 8.39 12.03 1.47
C TYR A 92 7.44 12.16 0.25
N PRO A 93 7.67 11.46 -0.87
CA PRO A 93 6.69 11.42 -1.96
C PRO A 93 5.34 10.87 -1.56
N GLU A 94 5.30 9.88 -0.64
CA GLU A 94 4.07 9.28 -0.15
C GLU A 94 3.23 10.25 0.69
N VAL A 95 3.87 11.13 1.48
CA VAL A 95 3.15 12.20 2.21
C VAL A 95 2.37 13.10 1.26
N ARG A 96 2.97 13.47 0.12
CA ARG A 96 2.28 14.26 -0.90
C ARG A 96 1.13 13.49 -1.54
N ALA A 97 1.39 12.23 -1.88
CA ALA A 97 0.40 11.37 -2.52
C ALA A 97 -0.82 11.08 -1.63
N VAL A 98 -0.73 11.23 -0.29
CA VAL A 98 -1.90 11.11 0.60
C VAL A 98 -2.98 12.13 0.26
N PHE A 99 -2.61 13.37 -0.04
CA PHE A 99 -3.57 14.43 -0.35
C PHE A 99 -4.28 14.15 -1.68
N ASP A 100 -3.51 13.77 -2.71
CA ASP A 100 -4.07 13.39 -4.01
C ASP A 100 -4.99 12.15 -3.89
N ALA A 101 -4.58 11.19 -3.05
CA ALA A 101 -5.38 9.99 -2.79
C ALA A 101 -6.67 10.31 -2.03
N ALA A 102 -6.62 11.23 -1.06
CA ALA A 102 -7.78 11.68 -0.30
C ALA A 102 -8.79 12.38 -1.20
N ASP A 103 -8.32 13.29 -2.08
CA ASP A 103 -9.14 13.96 -3.07
C ASP A 103 -9.83 12.95 -4.01
N ARG A 104 -9.07 11.96 -4.50
CA ARG A 104 -9.61 10.92 -5.38
C ARG A 104 -10.66 10.03 -4.69
N MET A 105 -10.52 9.77 -3.40
CA MET A 105 -11.46 8.98 -2.60
C MET A 105 -12.61 9.80 -2.02
N ASP A 106 -12.57 11.14 -2.13
CA ASP A 106 -13.52 12.06 -1.50
C ASP A 106 -13.59 11.88 0.03
N VAL A 107 -12.40 11.85 0.68
CA VAL A 107 -12.27 11.69 2.13
C VAL A 107 -11.27 12.69 2.71
N ASP A 108 -11.34 12.94 4.02
CA ASP A 108 -10.34 13.73 4.73
C ASP A 108 -8.99 12.96 4.77
N PRO A 109 -7.86 13.56 4.33
CA PRO A 109 -6.54 12.94 4.42
C PRO A 109 -6.13 12.54 5.84
N LEU A 110 -6.71 13.17 6.86
CA LEU A 110 -6.49 12.84 8.26
C LEU A 110 -7.30 11.63 8.75
N GLU A 111 -8.23 11.10 7.93
CA GLU A 111 -9.06 9.96 8.32
C GLU A 111 -8.64 8.63 7.67
N ILE A 112 -7.76 8.67 6.67
CA ILE A 112 -7.31 7.45 5.99
C ILE A 112 -6.53 6.59 6.98
N ARG A 113 -6.98 5.33 7.12
CA ARG A 113 -6.38 4.36 8.04
C ARG A 113 -5.67 3.26 7.28
N GLY A 114 -4.56 2.79 7.86
CA GLY A 114 -3.73 1.75 7.26
C GLY A 114 -2.72 1.19 8.25
N SER A 115 -1.64 0.65 7.70
CA SER A 115 -0.54 0.07 8.46
C SER A 115 0.36 1.15 9.10
N GLU A 116 1.27 0.72 9.95
CA GLU A 116 2.31 1.57 10.56
C GLU A 116 3.27 2.19 9.53
N SER A 117 3.35 1.60 8.33
CA SER A 117 4.16 2.09 7.22
C SER A 117 3.37 2.91 6.20
N GLY A 118 2.08 3.20 6.48
CA GLY A 118 1.25 4.03 5.62
C GLY A 118 0.58 3.30 4.45
N ALA A 119 0.70 1.97 4.37
CA ALA A 119 -0.03 1.17 3.39
C ALA A 119 -1.49 1.01 3.81
N PHE A 120 -2.43 1.05 2.85
CA PHE A 120 -3.86 1.04 3.14
C PHE A 120 -4.69 0.20 2.16
N GLY A 121 -5.93 -0.06 2.55
CA GLY A 121 -6.87 -0.87 1.77
C GLY A 121 -6.56 -2.38 1.79
N PHE A 122 -7.31 -3.14 1.03
CA PHE A 122 -7.15 -4.61 0.97
C PHE A 122 -5.83 -5.04 0.36
N PRO A 123 -5.29 -4.37 -0.71
CA PRO A 123 -4.00 -4.73 -1.30
C PRO A 123 -2.81 -4.10 -0.57
N GLN A 124 -3.03 -3.31 0.50
CA GLN A 124 -1.99 -2.62 1.26
C GLN A 124 -1.07 -1.76 0.37
N PHE A 125 -1.67 -0.93 -0.48
CA PHE A 125 -0.92 0.00 -1.31
C PHE A 125 -0.45 1.21 -0.51
N LEU A 126 0.73 1.71 -0.85
CA LEU A 126 1.13 3.07 -0.49
C LEU A 126 0.36 4.08 -1.35
N PRO A 127 0.17 5.32 -0.88
CA PRO A 127 -0.60 6.34 -1.60
C PRO A 127 -0.19 6.56 -3.06
N ALA A 128 1.11 6.62 -3.36
CA ALA A 128 1.59 6.76 -4.73
C ALA A 128 1.25 5.53 -5.60
N SER A 129 1.27 4.32 -5.03
CA SER A 129 0.84 3.11 -5.72
C SER A 129 -0.65 3.13 -6.02
N TYR A 130 -1.46 3.61 -5.08
CA TYR A 130 -2.90 3.83 -5.31
C TYR A 130 -3.15 4.85 -6.42
N MET A 131 -2.45 5.99 -6.42
CA MET A 131 -2.59 6.99 -7.48
C MET A 131 -2.25 6.43 -8.86
N LYS A 132 -1.24 5.57 -8.93
CA LYS A 132 -0.74 5.00 -10.19
C LYS A 132 -1.55 3.82 -10.71
N HIS A 133 -2.04 2.98 -9.81
CA HIS A 133 -2.62 1.67 -10.15
C HIS A 133 -4.04 1.47 -9.63
N GLY A 134 -4.63 2.46 -8.95
CA GLY A 134 -6.01 2.39 -8.50
C GLY A 134 -6.97 2.36 -9.69
N GLU A 135 -7.85 1.36 -9.71
CA GLU A 135 -8.85 1.16 -10.75
C GLU A 135 -10.25 0.95 -10.13
N ASP A 136 -11.25 1.52 -10.79
CA ASP A 136 -12.66 1.30 -10.52
C ASP A 136 -13.05 -0.06 -11.12
N GLY A 137 -13.18 -1.05 -10.29
CA GLY A 137 -13.42 -2.44 -10.68
C GLY A 137 -14.89 -2.82 -10.76
N ASP A 138 -15.80 -2.03 -10.16
CA ASP A 138 -17.24 -2.26 -10.21
C ASP A 138 -17.99 -1.25 -11.08
N GLY A 139 -17.32 -0.19 -11.54
CA GLY A 139 -17.87 0.81 -12.45
C GLY A 139 -18.76 1.85 -11.76
N ASP A 140 -18.62 2.05 -10.45
CA ASP A 140 -19.40 3.02 -9.69
C ASP A 140 -18.90 4.47 -9.84
N GLY A 141 -17.77 4.68 -10.51
CA GLY A 141 -17.12 5.97 -10.74
C GLY A 141 -16.18 6.40 -9.61
N ARG A 142 -15.92 5.54 -8.64
CA ARG A 142 -15.00 5.77 -7.53
C ARG A 142 -13.92 4.69 -7.52
N VAL A 143 -12.88 4.90 -6.73
CA VAL A 143 -11.84 3.88 -6.51
C VAL A 143 -11.62 3.73 -5.02
N SER A 144 -12.12 2.66 -4.45
CA SER A 144 -11.97 2.35 -3.03
C SER A 144 -11.21 1.06 -2.80
N LEU A 145 -9.98 1.15 -2.31
CA LEU A 145 -9.22 -0.06 -1.94
C LEU A 145 -9.82 -0.84 -0.76
N TYR A 146 -10.92 -0.37 -0.19
CA TYR A 146 -11.73 -1.08 0.82
C TYR A 146 -12.96 -1.78 0.21
N ASP A 147 -13.17 -1.65 -1.10
CA ASP A 147 -14.03 -2.50 -1.90
C ASP A 147 -13.22 -3.61 -2.58
N MET A 148 -13.81 -4.78 -2.76
CA MET A 148 -13.07 -5.93 -3.28
C MET A 148 -12.90 -5.89 -4.79
N ALA A 149 -13.84 -5.31 -5.52
CA ALA A 149 -13.75 -5.21 -6.97
C ALA A 149 -12.63 -4.24 -7.36
N ASP A 150 -12.57 -3.06 -6.74
CA ASP A 150 -11.53 -2.06 -6.95
C ASP A 150 -10.17 -2.55 -6.46
N ALA A 151 -10.14 -3.18 -5.30
CA ALA A 151 -8.91 -3.74 -4.74
C ALA A 151 -8.32 -4.84 -5.64
N ALA A 152 -9.17 -5.69 -6.22
CA ALA A 152 -8.75 -6.75 -7.14
C ALA A 152 -8.28 -6.16 -8.48
N ALA A 153 -9.01 -5.20 -9.05
CA ALA A 153 -8.64 -4.51 -10.29
C ALA A 153 -7.31 -3.75 -10.12
N SER A 154 -7.19 -2.95 -9.06
CA SER A 154 -5.96 -2.23 -8.72
C SER A 154 -4.76 -3.16 -8.51
N CYS A 155 -4.97 -4.28 -7.81
CA CYS A 155 -3.92 -5.30 -7.61
C CYS A 155 -3.50 -5.93 -8.93
N ALA A 156 -4.43 -6.23 -9.82
CA ALA A 156 -4.16 -6.80 -11.14
C ALA A 156 -3.39 -5.81 -12.03
N CYS A 157 -3.80 -4.53 -12.06
CA CYS A 157 -3.09 -3.45 -12.73
C CYS A 157 -1.65 -3.33 -12.23
N PHE A 158 -1.44 -3.31 -10.92
CA PHE A 158 -0.11 -3.26 -10.31
C PHE A 158 0.77 -4.43 -10.74
N LEU A 159 0.27 -5.67 -10.67
CA LEU A 159 1.01 -6.87 -11.04
C LEU A 159 1.36 -6.89 -12.53
N ALA A 160 0.43 -6.50 -13.40
CA ALA A 160 0.67 -6.38 -14.84
C ALA A 160 1.76 -5.33 -15.13
N ALA A 161 1.68 -4.16 -14.50
CA ALA A 161 2.68 -3.09 -14.62
C ALA A 161 4.06 -3.51 -14.06
N ALA A 162 4.08 -4.38 -13.04
CA ALA A 162 5.31 -4.96 -12.49
C ALA A 162 5.92 -6.08 -13.37
N GLY A 163 5.29 -6.40 -14.51
CA GLY A 163 5.82 -7.35 -15.49
C GLY A 163 5.27 -8.76 -15.33
N TRP A 164 4.16 -8.95 -14.64
CA TRP A 164 3.46 -10.23 -14.63
C TRP A 164 3.13 -10.67 -16.06
N LYS A 165 3.39 -11.94 -16.37
CA LYS A 165 3.05 -12.57 -17.66
C LYS A 165 2.18 -13.81 -17.42
N PRO A 166 1.08 -13.96 -18.18
CA PRO A 166 0.26 -15.17 -18.12
C PRO A 166 1.09 -16.41 -18.43
N GLY A 167 0.89 -17.49 -17.67
CA GLY A 167 1.49 -18.80 -17.97
C GLY A 167 2.93 -19.00 -17.45
N LEU A 168 3.42 -18.12 -16.60
CA LEU A 168 4.66 -18.34 -15.83
C LEU A 168 4.35 -18.96 -14.47
#